data_a3f865a7822494523a0f0d5577251a4f
#
_entry.id   a3f865a7822494523a0f0d5577251a4f
#
_cell.length_a   1.000
_cell.length_b   1.000
_cell.length_c   1.000
_cell.angle_alpha   90.00
_cell.angle_beta   90.00
_cell.angle_gamma   90.00
#
_symmetry.space_group_name_H-M   'P 1'
#
loop_
_entity.id
_entity.type
_entity.pdbx_description
1 polymer ?
#
loop_
_entity_poly.entity_id
_entity_poly.type
_entity_poly.pdbx_seq_one_letter_code
_entity_poly.pdbx_strand_id
1 'polypeptide(L)'
;INETKEIIVQLYAYAGFPRSLNALNQFMSVLEERNKKGIKDKIGVEASINDKQETKLTIGTTNQTKLVGKPVSGKVYEFAPAIDQFLKEHLFGDIFGRDNLTWKNREIATIAALASLGGAETQLKSHINVGIYNGLTISQLKEMVIELKSSIGVSESNNLEEASTSLNYNKDPFTLVYEGAISENKKGEVNIH
;
A
#
# COMPACT_ATOMS: atom_id res chain seq x y z
N ILE A 1 -8.12 14.82 -9.48
CA ILE A 1 -8.41 15.28 -8.10
C ILE A 1 -8.83 14.08 -7.25
N ASN A 2 -9.88 13.35 -7.62
CA ASN A 2 -10.46 12.29 -6.80
C ASN A 2 -9.50 11.13 -6.57
N GLU A 3 -8.75 10.72 -7.59
CA GLU A 3 -7.69 9.69 -7.45
C GLU A 3 -6.60 10.11 -6.46
N THR A 4 -6.17 11.38 -6.49
CA THR A 4 -5.18 11.90 -5.53
C THR A 4 -5.73 11.95 -4.11
N LYS A 5 -6.99 12.38 -3.94
CA LYS A 5 -7.66 12.31 -2.63
C LYS A 5 -7.71 10.88 -2.11
N GLU A 6 -8.05 9.93 -2.98
CA GLU A 6 -8.15 8.51 -2.64
C GLU A 6 -6.81 7.95 -2.16
N ILE A 7 -5.70 8.29 -2.84
CA ILE A 7 -4.35 7.92 -2.41
C ILE A 7 -4.06 8.48 -1.02
N ILE A 8 -4.28 9.78 -0.80
CA ILE A 8 -3.99 10.42 0.48
C ILE A 8 -4.86 9.82 1.60
N VAL A 9 -6.13 9.52 1.32
CA VAL A 9 -7.01 8.83 2.26
C VAL A 9 -6.46 7.44 2.60
N GLN A 10 -6.08 6.63 1.63
CA GLN A 10 -5.48 5.32 1.88
C GLN A 10 -4.24 5.41 2.78
N LEU A 11 -3.42 6.43 2.59
CA LEU A 11 -2.15 6.57 3.31
C LEU A 11 -2.30 6.74 4.82
N TYR A 12 -3.48 7.09 5.34
CA TYR A 12 -3.65 7.14 6.80
C TYR A 12 -3.46 5.78 7.46
N ALA A 13 -3.74 4.68 6.76
CA ALA A 13 -3.55 3.33 7.28
C ALA A 13 -2.07 2.98 7.50
N TYR A 14 -1.16 3.67 6.84
CA TYR A 14 0.29 3.46 6.91
C TYR A 14 1.01 4.58 7.66
N ALA A 15 0.60 5.82 7.44
CA ALA A 15 1.26 7.03 7.97
C ALA A 15 0.52 7.67 9.14
N GLY A 16 -0.69 7.19 9.47
CA GLY A 16 -1.57 7.73 10.50
C GLY A 16 -2.41 8.93 10.03
N PHE A 17 -3.54 9.15 10.69
CA PHE A 17 -4.46 10.24 10.41
C PHE A 17 -3.81 11.63 10.35
N PRO A 18 -2.92 12.01 11.29
CA PRO A 18 -2.36 13.36 11.29
C PRO A 18 -1.65 13.72 9.98
N ARG A 19 -0.81 12.80 9.45
CA ARG A 19 -0.10 13.04 8.19
C ARG A 19 -1.05 13.12 7.00
N SER A 20 -2.03 12.23 6.92
CA SER A 20 -3.03 12.25 5.83
C SER A 20 -3.90 13.50 5.87
N LEU A 21 -4.32 13.96 7.05
CA LEU A 21 -5.08 15.21 7.19
C LEU A 21 -4.25 16.42 6.75
N ASN A 22 -2.98 16.49 7.15
CA ASN A 22 -2.08 17.54 6.69
C ASN A 22 -1.88 17.52 5.17
N ALA A 23 -1.71 16.34 4.58
CA ALA A 23 -1.58 16.19 3.13
C ALA A 23 -2.87 16.59 2.39
N LEU A 24 -4.05 16.26 2.90
CA LEU A 24 -5.34 16.69 2.33
C LEU A 24 -5.49 18.21 2.39
N ASN A 25 -5.14 18.85 3.51
CA ASN A 25 -5.16 20.31 3.64
C ASN A 25 -4.22 20.98 2.63
N GLN A 26 -2.99 20.45 2.50
CA GLN A 26 -2.03 20.96 1.54
C GLN A 26 -2.51 20.77 0.09
N PHE A 27 -3.08 19.62 -0.23
CA PHE A 27 -3.63 19.35 -1.57
C PHE A 27 -4.78 20.28 -1.89
N MET A 28 -5.67 20.56 -0.95
CA MET A 28 -6.76 21.53 -1.10
C MET A 28 -6.22 22.94 -1.41
N SER A 29 -5.20 23.39 -0.67
CA SER A 29 -4.55 24.68 -0.91
C SER A 29 -3.92 24.78 -2.31
N VAL A 30 -3.25 23.71 -2.76
CA VAL A 30 -2.70 23.64 -4.12
C VAL A 30 -3.79 23.75 -5.19
N LEU A 31 -4.91 23.06 -5.02
CA LEU A 31 -6.05 23.17 -5.95
C LEU A 31 -6.65 24.58 -5.99
N GLU A 32 -6.75 25.25 -4.85
CA GLU A 32 -7.22 26.64 -4.79
C GLU A 32 -6.27 27.60 -5.53
N GLU A 33 -4.94 27.45 -5.35
CA GLU A 33 -3.96 28.25 -6.06
C GLU A 33 -3.99 28.01 -7.57
N ARG A 34 -4.12 26.76 -7.99
CA ARG A 34 -4.24 26.38 -9.40
C ARG A 34 -5.50 26.98 -10.02
N ASN A 35 -6.62 26.91 -9.32
CA ASN A 35 -7.88 27.50 -9.75
C ASN A 35 -7.78 29.04 -9.88
N LYS A 36 -7.13 29.74 -8.92
CA LYS A 36 -6.85 31.19 -9.00
C LYS A 36 -6.01 31.56 -10.23
N LYS A 37 -5.14 30.65 -10.69
CA LYS A 37 -4.34 30.80 -11.92
C LYS A 37 -5.12 30.41 -13.19
N GLY A 38 -6.40 30.09 -13.10
CA GLY A 38 -7.25 29.68 -14.23
C GLY A 38 -7.00 28.24 -14.69
N ILE A 39 -6.26 27.44 -13.96
CA ILE A 39 -5.99 26.04 -14.29
C ILE A 39 -7.20 25.21 -13.85
N LYS A 40 -7.80 24.50 -14.80
CA LYS A 40 -8.92 23.59 -14.56
C LYS A 40 -8.41 22.15 -14.45
N ASP A 41 -8.28 21.65 -13.24
CA ASP A 41 -7.87 20.29 -12.99
C ASP A 41 -8.99 19.29 -13.26
N LYS A 42 -8.63 18.13 -13.80
CA LYS A 42 -9.57 17.03 -14.02
C LYS A 42 -10.05 16.48 -12.66
N ILE A 43 -11.36 16.43 -12.47
CA ILE A 43 -11.95 15.95 -11.21
C ILE A 43 -11.66 14.46 -10.99
N GLY A 44 -11.75 13.63 -12.02
CA GLY A 44 -11.60 12.17 -11.93
C GLY A 44 -12.88 11.48 -11.47
N VAL A 45 -12.82 10.17 -11.32
CA VAL A 45 -13.96 9.32 -10.96
C VAL A 45 -14.07 9.20 -9.45
N GLU A 46 -15.26 9.33 -8.90
CA GLU A 46 -15.55 8.97 -7.50
C GLU A 46 -15.69 7.46 -7.38
N ALA A 47 -15.42 6.94 -6.19
CA ALA A 47 -15.66 5.53 -5.91
C ALA A 47 -17.17 5.25 -5.92
N SER A 48 -17.55 4.10 -6.47
CA SER A 48 -18.93 3.64 -6.45
C SER A 48 -19.40 3.40 -5.01
N ILE A 49 -20.69 3.62 -4.80
CA ILE A 49 -21.34 3.21 -3.54
C ILE A 49 -21.42 1.68 -3.54
N ASN A 50 -20.90 1.07 -2.49
CA ASN A 50 -20.96 -0.39 -2.35
C ASN A 50 -22.30 -0.77 -1.70
N ASP A 51 -23.31 -1.10 -2.52
CA ASP A 51 -24.63 -1.56 -2.09
C ASP A 51 -24.71 -3.07 -1.78
N LYS A 52 -23.55 -3.75 -1.72
CA LYS A 52 -23.52 -5.18 -1.44
C LYS A 52 -24.00 -5.47 0.00
N GLN A 53 -24.85 -6.47 0.14
CA GLN A 53 -25.34 -6.95 1.45
C GLN A 53 -24.29 -7.76 2.24
N GLU A 54 -23.08 -7.92 1.69
CA GLU A 54 -21.99 -8.64 2.34
C GLU A 54 -21.37 -7.80 3.47
N THR A 55 -20.92 -8.48 4.51
CA THR A 55 -20.21 -7.80 5.62
C THR A 55 -18.87 -7.27 5.15
N LYS A 56 -18.36 -6.21 5.79
CA LYS A 56 -17.02 -5.67 5.54
C LYS A 56 -15.93 -6.73 5.70
N LEU A 57 -16.08 -7.61 6.68
CA LEU A 57 -15.18 -8.73 6.91
C LEU A 57 -15.14 -9.68 5.71
N THR A 58 -16.29 -10.04 5.15
CA THR A 58 -16.38 -10.92 3.98
C THR A 58 -15.75 -10.28 2.76
N ILE A 59 -16.11 -9.02 2.48
CA ILE A 59 -15.54 -8.24 1.38
C ILE A 59 -14.02 -8.12 1.53
N GLY A 60 -13.56 -7.72 2.71
CA GLY A 60 -12.14 -7.50 2.98
C GLY A 60 -11.32 -8.78 2.94
N THR A 61 -11.83 -9.90 3.47
CA THR A 61 -11.18 -11.21 3.35
C THR A 61 -11.04 -11.62 1.88
N THR A 62 -12.07 -11.42 1.09
CA THR A 62 -12.06 -11.71 -0.35
C THR A 62 -11.05 -10.82 -1.08
N ASN A 63 -11.05 -9.51 -0.82
CA ASN A 63 -10.12 -8.57 -1.42
C ASN A 63 -8.67 -8.87 -1.04
N GLN A 64 -8.39 -9.11 0.24
CA GLN A 64 -7.05 -9.47 0.72
C GLN A 64 -6.55 -10.76 0.04
N THR A 65 -7.38 -11.79 -0.02
CA THR A 65 -7.04 -13.07 -0.67
C THR A 65 -6.72 -12.89 -2.15
N LYS A 66 -7.51 -12.10 -2.88
CA LYS A 66 -7.28 -11.83 -4.30
C LYS A 66 -6.03 -10.97 -4.53
N LEU A 67 -5.84 -9.94 -3.70
CA LEU A 67 -4.69 -9.03 -3.78
C LEU A 67 -3.37 -9.77 -3.56
N VAL A 68 -3.33 -10.66 -2.55
CA VAL A 68 -2.14 -11.43 -2.16
C VAL A 68 -1.99 -12.72 -2.98
N GLY A 69 -3.05 -13.18 -3.64
CA GLY A 69 -3.09 -14.44 -4.41
C GLY A 69 -3.39 -15.69 -3.57
N LYS A 70 -3.55 -15.55 -2.24
CA LYS A 70 -3.86 -16.64 -1.31
C LYS A 70 -4.48 -16.11 -0.01
N PRO A 71 -5.18 -16.97 0.77
CA PRO A 71 -5.61 -16.59 2.12
C PRO A 71 -4.44 -16.19 3.00
N VAL A 72 -4.61 -15.12 3.76
CA VAL A 72 -3.59 -14.61 4.70
C VAL A 72 -3.89 -15.10 6.11
N SER A 73 -2.90 -15.71 6.73
CA SER A 73 -2.91 -16.20 8.11
C SER A 73 -1.50 -16.11 8.69
N GLY A 74 -1.37 -16.21 10.00
CA GLY A 74 -0.06 -16.24 10.65
C GLY A 74 -0.14 -16.04 12.16
N LYS A 75 0.95 -16.35 12.85
CA LYS A 75 1.03 -16.31 14.32
C LYS A 75 0.68 -14.95 14.93
N VAL A 76 1.02 -13.85 14.24
CA VAL A 76 0.69 -12.48 14.71
C VAL A 76 -0.82 -12.26 14.74
N TYR A 77 -1.56 -12.81 13.80
CA TYR A 77 -3.03 -12.69 13.74
C TYR A 77 -3.72 -13.60 14.75
N GLU A 78 -3.12 -14.75 15.06
CA GLU A 78 -3.57 -15.63 16.15
C GLU A 78 -3.30 -15.00 17.51
N PHE A 79 -2.15 -14.34 17.68
CA PHE A 79 -1.76 -13.66 18.91
C PHE A 79 -2.59 -12.40 19.17
N ALA A 80 -2.90 -11.62 18.14
CA ALA A 80 -3.67 -10.38 18.20
C ALA A 80 -4.82 -10.38 17.17
N PRO A 81 -5.92 -11.13 17.40
CA PRO A 81 -7.01 -11.28 16.41
C PRO A 81 -7.65 -9.95 15.99
N ALA A 82 -7.64 -8.96 16.87
CA ALA A 82 -8.20 -7.64 16.56
C ALA A 82 -7.48 -6.96 15.39
N ILE A 83 -6.16 -7.13 15.23
CA ILE A 83 -5.43 -6.54 14.10
C ILE A 83 -5.82 -7.21 12.78
N ASP A 84 -6.06 -8.53 12.78
CA ASP A 84 -6.54 -9.26 11.61
C ASP A 84 -7.93 -8.76 11.20
N GLN A 85 -8.83 -8.59 12.16
CA GLN A 85 -10.16 -8.05 11.92
C GLN A 85 -10.09 -6.64 11.33
N PHE A 86 -9.32 -5.73 11.93
CA PHE A 86 -9.20 -4.35 11.43
C PHE A 86 -8.58 -4.29 10.03
N LEU A 87 -7.57 -5.11 9.76
CA LEU A 87 -7.00 -5.22 8.41
C LEU A 87 -8.06 -5.67 7.40
N LYS A 88 -8.79 -6.74 7.70
CA LYS A 88 -9.80 -7.28 6.79
C LYS A 88 -10.98 -6.32 6.62
N GLU A 89 -11.61 -5.88 7.71
CA GLU A 89 -12.81 -5.05 7.62
C GLU A 89 -12.50 -3.66 7.10
N HIS A 90 -11.46 -3.03 7.61
CA HIS A 90 -11.20 -1.62 7.33
C HIS A 90 -10.24 -1.41 6.17
N LEU A 91 -9.02 -1.97 6.20
CA LEU A 91 -8.08 -1.75 5.11
C LEU A 91 -8.57 -2.41 3.81
N PHE A 92 -8.87 -3.70 3.85
CA PHE A 92 -9.26 -4.43 2.64
C PHE A 92 -10.74 -4.33 2.31
N GLY A 93 -11.61 -4.11 3.30
CA GLY A 93 -13.05 -3.92 3.11
C GLY A 93 -13.38 -2.49 2.70
N ASP A 94 -13.10 -1.52 3.57
CA ASP A 94 -13.48 -0.12 3.32
C ASP A 94 -12.58 0.57 2.30
N ILE A 95 -11.24 0.41 2.37
CA ILE A 95 -10.31 1.18 1.53
C ILE A 95 -10.05 0.48 0.20
N PHE A 96 -9.57 -0.78 0.22
CA PHE A 96 -9.29 -1.53 -1.00
C PHE A 96 -10.55 -1.99 -1.74
N GLY A 97 -11.71 -1.94 -1.09
CA GLY A 97 -13.01 -2.17 -1.71
C GLY A 97 -13.49 -1.02 -2.61
N ARG A 98 -12.88 0.17 -2.54
CA ARG A 98 -13.22 1.33 -3.36
C ARG A 98 -12.59 1.19 -4.75
N ASP A 99 -13.38 1.37 -5.81
CA ASP A 99 -13.08 1.00 -7.19
C ASP A 99 -12.47 2.12 -8.05
N ASN A 100 -12.28 3.33 -7.50
CA ASN A 100 -11.71 4.47 -8.22
C ASN A 100 -10.17 4.44 -8.36
N LEU A 101 -9.49 3.45 -7.76
CA LEU A 101 -8.08 3.14 -7.98
C LEU A 101 -7.90 1.63 -8.23
N THR A 102 -7.05 1.28 -9.17
CA THR A 102 -6.63 -0.11 -9.33
C THR A 102 -5.77 -0.57 -8.16
N TRP A 103 -5.79 -1.85 -7.85
CA TRP A 103 -4.93 -2.40 -6.79
C TRP A 103 -3.44 -2.18 -7.06
N LYS A 104 -3.01 -2.24 -8.32
CA LYS A 104 -1.65 -1.84 -8.68
C LYS A 104 -1.32 -0.41 -8.25
N ASN A 105 -2.20 0.55 -8.50
CA ASN A 105 -1.97 1.94 -8.11
C ASN A 105 -1.99 2.12 -6.59
N ARG A 106 -2.83 1.35 -5.88
CA ARG A 106 -2.84 1.30 -4.42
C ARG A 106 -1.53 0.77 -3.86
N GLU A 107 -0.97 -0.28 -4.46
CA GLU A 107 0.34 -0.83 -4.07
C GLU A 107 1.48 0.15 -4.37
N ILE A 108 1.48 0.86 -5.50
CA ILE A 108 2.46 1.91 -5.79
C ILE A 108 2.46 2.98 -4.67
N ALA A 109 1.28 3.44 -4.27
CA ALA A 109 1.14 4.42 -3.19
C ALA A 109 1.63 3.88 -1.84
N THR A 110 1.30 2.62 -1.52
CA THR A 110 1.73 1.95 -0.29
C THR A 110 3.25 1.76 -0.25
N ILE A 111 3.85 1.27 -1.34
CA ILE A 111 5.30 1.08 -1.48
C ILE A 111 6.03 2.41 -1.29
N ALA A 112 5.57 3.47 -1.96
CA ALA A 112 6.15 4.80 -1.82
C ALA A 112 6.07 5.32 -0.37
N ALA A 113 4.94 5.13 0.29
CA ALA A 113 4.76 5.52 1.69
C ALA A 113 5.68 4.75 2.65
N LEU A 114 5.76 3.43 2.51
CA LEU A 114 6.59 2.58 3.37
C LEU A 114 8.09 2.89 3.18
N ALA A 115 8.53 3.10 1.93
CA ALA A 115 9.90 3.53 1.64
C ALA A 115 10.22 4.89 2.26
N SER A 116 9.26 5.82 2.24
CA SER A 116 9.43 7.17 2.79
C SER A 116 9.40 7.22 4.33
N LEU A 117 8.66 6.31 4.97
CA LEU A 117 8.57 6.26 6.43
C LEU A 117 9.79 5.60 7.08
N GLY A 118 10.36 4.58 6.43
CA GLY A 118 11.39 3.72 7.01
C GLY A 118 10.90 2.88 8.19
N GLY A 119 11.73 1.95 8.66
CA GLY A 119 11.41 1.11 9.83
C GLY A 119 10.31 0.07 9.60
N ALA A 120 9.96 -0.19 8.35
CA ALA A 120 8.95 -1.16 7.92
C ALA A 120 9.44 -1.99 6.72
N GLU A 121 10.69 -2.41 6.74
CA GLU A 121 11.39 -3.05 5.60
C GLU A 121 10.71 -4.36 5.19
N THR A 122 10.23 -5.13 6.15
CA THR A 122 9.52 -6.40 5.90
C THR A 122 8.20 -6.13 5.16
N GLN A 123 7.42 -5.15 5.62
CA GLN A 123 6.17 -4.76 4.97
C GLN A 123 6.44 -4.18 3.59
N LEU A 124 7.49 -3.35 3.44
CA LEU A 124 7.89 -2.82 2.14
C LEU A 124 8.18 -3.93 1.13
N LYS A 125 8.97 -4.93 1.50
CA LYS A 125 9.25 -6.11 0.65
C LYS A 125 7.98 -6.89 0.30
N SER A 126 7.11 -7.09 1.27
CA SER A 126 5.82 -7.76 1.06
C SER A 126 4.95 -7.00 0.06
N HIS A 127 4.83 -5.68 0.20
CA HIS A 127 4.05 -4.84 -0.72
C HIS A 127 4.67 -4.74 -2.12
N ILE A 128 5.99 -4.78 -2.27
CA ILE A 128 6.63 -4.87 -3.59
C ILE A 128 6.22 -6.18 -4.28
N ASN A 129 6.25 -7.32 -3.58
CA ASN A 129 5.82 -8.61 -4.14
C ASN A 129 4.33 -8.60 -4.52
N VAL A 130 3.48 -8.07 -3.64
CA VAL A 130 2.04 -7.90 -3.92
C VAL A 130 1.82 -6.97 -5.12
N GLY A 131 2.56 -5.87 -5.21
CA GLY A 131 2.52 -4.95 -6.34
C GLY A 131 2.88 -5.64 -7.66
N ILE A 132 3.96 -6.44 -7.69
CA ILE A 132 4.37 -7.22 -8.86
C ILE A 132 3.28 -8.23 -9.22
N TYR A 133 2.73 -8.94 -8.26
CA TYR A 133 1.61 -9.87 -8.47
C TYR A 133 0.40 -9.18 -9.10
N ASN A 134 0.15 -7.90 -8.77
CA ASN A 134 -0.93 -7.08 -9.32
C ASN A 134 -0.53 -6.26 -10.56
N GLY A 135 0.60 -6.58 -11.19
CA GLY A 135 1.02 -6.02 -12.47
C GLY A 135 1.94 -4.80 -12.41
N LEU A 136 2.57 -4.54 -11.25
CA LEU A 136 3.70 -3.61 -11.17
C LEU A 136 4.90 -4.24 -11.86
N THR A 137 5.52 -3.53 -12.79
CA THR A 137 6.69 -4.02 -13.52
C THR A 137 7.99 -3.62 -12.82
N ILE A 138 9.06 -4.38 -13.07
CA ILE A 138 10.40 -4.05 -12.56
C ILE A 138 10.87 -2.68 -13.11
N SER A 139 10.50 -2.33 -14.35
CA SER A 139 10.79 -1.00 -14.90
C SER A 139 10.12 0.10 -14.09
N GLN A 140 8.83 -0.04 -13.79
CA GLN A 140 8.09 0.92 -12.96
C GLN A 140 8.69 1.03 -11.55
N LEU A 141 9.12 -0.09 -10.97
CA LEU A 141 9.77 -0.08 -9.67
C LEU A 141 11.09 0.71 -9.68
N LYS A 142 11.89 0.55 -10.74
CA LYS A 142 13.12 1.35 -10.94
C LYS A 142 12.82 2.84 -11.14
N GLU A 143 11.76 3.16 -11.87
CA GLU A 143 11.30 4.54 -12.04
C GLU A 143 10.86 5.14 -10.70
N MET A 144 10.19 4.37 -9.84
CA MET A 144 9.84 4.81 -8.48
C MET A 144 11.07 5.12 -7.62
N VAL A 145 12.16 4.35 -7.73
CA VAL A 145 13.43 4.64 -7.04
C VAL A 145 14.00 6.00 -7.49
N ILE A 146 14.02 6.25 -8.81
CA ILE A 146 14.50 7.51 -9.38
C ILE A 146 13.61 8.69 -8.92
N GLU A 147 12.30 8.51 -8.95
CA GLU A 147 11.34 9.54 -8.55
C GLU A 147 11.44 9.87 -7.06
N LEU A 148 11.53 8.87 -6.19
CA LEU A 148 11.76 9.09 -4.75
C LEU A 148 13.05 9.87 -4.49
N LYS A 149 14.13 9.54 -5.21
CA LYS A 149 15.41 10.23 -5.07
C LYS A 149 15.31 11.70 -5.43
N SER A 150 14.58 12.02 -6.51
CA SER A 150 14.47 13.41 -7.00
C SER A 150 13.47 14.24 -6.21
N SER A 151 12.37 13.63 -5.76
CA SER A 151 11.22 14.34 -5.19
C SER A 151 11.21 14.34 -3.66
N ILE A 152 11.80 13.32 -3.01
CA ILE A 152 11.79 13.14 -1.56
C ILE A 152 13.20 13.20 -0.99
N GLY A 153 14.06 12.19 -1.32
CA GLY A 153 15.43 12.14 -0.84
C GLY A 153 16.14 10.84 -1.15
N VAL A 154 17.46 10.87 -0.90
CA VAL A 154 18.35 9.72 -1.15
C VAL A 154 18.05 8.57 -0.18
N SER A 155 17.74 8.89 1.09
CA SER A 155 17.44 7.89 2.12
C SER A 155 16.22 7.05 1.73
N GLU A 156 15.13 7.69 1.33
CA GLU A 156 13.86 7.08 0.94
C GLU A 156 14.01 6.24 -0.34
N SER A 157 14.80 6.74 -1.28
CA SER A 157 15.18 6.03 -2.49
C SER A 157 15.98 4.76 -2.18
N ASN A 158 16.97 4.85 -1.27
CA ASN A 158 17.78 3.70 -0.86
C ASN A 158 16.92 2.63 -0.17
N ASN A 159 15.98 3.02 0.70
CA ASN A 159 15.06 2.06 1.32
C ASN A 159 14.32 1.21 0.27
N LEU A 160 13.82 1.85 -0.80
CA LEU A 160 13.14 1.13 -1.87
C LEU A 160 14.11 0.28 -2.70
N GLU A 161 15.28 0.81 -3.04
CA GLU A 161 16.29 0.11 -3.83
C GLU A 161 16.80 -1.15 -3.12
N GLU A 162 17.15 -1.05 -1.84
CA GLU A 162 17.60 -2.17 -1.01
C GLU A 162 16.50 -3.23 -0.85
N ALA A 163 15.26 -2.81 -0.56
CA ALA A 163 14.14 -3.72 -0.48
C ALA A 163 13.94 -4.47 -1.81
N SER A 164 14.01 -3.75 -2.93
CA SER A 164 13.83 -4.29 -4.28
C SER A 164 14.93 -5.28 -4.66
N THR A 165 16.19 -4.92 -4.46
CA THR A 165 17.34 -5.77 -4.85
C THR A 165 17.43 -7.05 -4.02
N SER A 166 16.86 -7.06 -2.81
CA SER A 166 16.82 -8.26 -1.97
C SER A 166 15.83 -9.32 -2.45
N LEU A 167 14.98 -9.00 -3.43
CA LEU A 167 13.96 -9.91 -3.98
C LEU A 167 14.50 -10.65 -5.20
N ASN A 168 14.15 -11.94 -5.33
CA ASN A 168 14.52 -12.74 -6.48
C ASN A 168 13.44 -12.68 -7.56
N TYR A 169 13.50 -11.68 -8.44
CA TYR A 169 12.52 -11.45 -9.50
C TYR A 169 12.46 -12.53 -10.59
N ASN A 170 13.36 -13.54 -10.55
CA ASN A 170 13.29 -14.69 -11.47
C ASN A 170 12.24 -15.73 -11.02
N LYS A 171 11.69 -15.59 -9.82
CA LYS A 171 10.58 -16.42 -9.33
C LYS A 171 9.24 -15.83 -9.77
N ASP A 172 8.23 -16.71 -9.93
CA ASP A 172 6.90 -16.20 -10.18
C ASP A 172 6.40 -15.37 -8.97
N PRO A 173 5.56 -14.35 -9.21
CA PRO A 173 5.11 -13.43 -8.17
C PRO A 173 4.43 -14.10 -6.96
N PHE A 174 3.73 -15.22 -7.20
CA PHE A 174 3.09 -15.99 -6.14
C PHE A 174 4.12 -16.61 -5.18
N THR A 175 5.22 -17.15 -5.71
CA THR A 175 6.32 -17.71 -4.92
C THR A 175 7.02 -16.62 -4.11
N LEU A 176 7.21 -15.42 -4.65
CA LEU A 176 7.80 -14.28 -3.94
C LEU A 176 6.96 -13.85 -2.73
N VAL A 177 5.64 -13.78 -2.89
CA VAL A 177 4.71 -13.47 -1.79
C VAL A 177 4.78 -14.55 -0.71
N TYR A 178 4.88 -15.83 -1.11
CA TYR A 178 4.97 -16.96 -0.18
C TYR A 178 6.26 -16.95 0.64
N GLU A 179 7.40 -16.70 0.02
CA GLU A 179 8.72 -16.68 0.70
C GLU A 179 8.85 -15.47 1.65
N GLY A 180 8.29 -14.32 1.30
CA GLY A 180 8.20 -13.17 2.20
C GLY A 180 7.49 -13.55 3.51
N ALA A 181 6.36 -14.22 3.44
CA ALA A 181 5.61 -14.67 4.59
C ALA A 181 6.33 -15.73 5.45
N ILE A 182 7.17 -16.59 4.83
CA ILE A 182 7.96 -17.60 5.57
C ILE A 182 9.18 -16.99 6.25
N SER A 183 9.82 -15.99 5.65
CA SER A 183 10.98 -15.32 6.25
C SER A 183 10.61 -14.59 7.55
N GLU A 184 9.39 -14.11 7.67
CA GLU A 184 8.86 -13.55 8.92
C GLU A 184 8.76 -14.61 10.02
N ASN A 185 8.38 -15.84 9.69
CA ASN A 185 8.29 -16.92 10.66
C ASN A 185 9.66 -17.43 11.17
N LYS A 186 10.73 -17.27 10.41
CA LYS A 186 12.08 -17.72 10.80
C LYS A 186 12.86 -16.69 11.64
N LYS A 187 12.54 -15.40 11.51
CA LYS A 187 13.16 -14.33 12.32
C LYS A 187 12.49 -14.10 13.68
N GLY A 188 11.37 -14.74 13.95
CA GLY A 188 10.62 -14.61 15.21
C GLY A 188 11.12 -15.47 16.37
N GLU A 189 12.25 -16.19 16.24
CA GLU A 189 12.90 -16.80 17.40
C GLU A 189 13.76 -15.73 18.10
N VAL A 190 13.11 -14.88 18.88
CA VAL A 190 13.78 -14.07 19.89
C VAL A 190 14.08 -14.99 21.05
N ASN A 191 15.34 -15.35 21.25
CA ASN A 191 15.83 -15.95 22.49
C ASN A 191 15.63 -14.95 23.61
N ILE A 192 14.60 -15.14 24.41
CA ILE A 192 14.45 -14.48 25.72
C ILE A 192 15.31 -15.30 26.68
N HIS A 193 16.46 -14.78 27.04
CA HIS A 193 17.21 -15.20 28.24
C HIS A 193 16.87 -14.28 29.39
#